data_7205a6d054b119f88b52a7858a3708a4
#
_entry.id   7205a6d054b119f88b52a7858a3708a4
#
_cell.length_a   1.000
_cell.length_b   1.000
_cell.length_c   1.000
_cell.angle_alpha   90.00
_cell.angle_beta   90.00
_cell.angle_gamma   90.00
#
_symmetry.space_group_name_H-M   'P 1'
#
loop_
_entity.id
_entity.type
_entity.pdbx_description
1 polymer ?
#
loop_
_entity_poly.entity_id
_entity_poly.type
_entity_poly.pdbx_seq_one_letter_code
_entity_poly.pdbx_strand_id
1 'polypeptide(L)'
;MAGTLLFAGDPHRNFAPILRACLSMSPGVLVLLGDCDCPAPLPALLAPAIEAGWAVRWILGNQDTATEAAYDNVAGALPEGDLGVSVITVNGVRIAGLPGVFKPRVWYPRADMPGDRIDPPRFQTRAAFLATLRPDEHWRGGLPLWHRDTIFPEDFERLSDERFDVLVSHEAPSSHAHGFAVIDELARGCGARLIVHGHHHQSYAATLENGIRVRGLGISEPWVMAG
;
A
#
# COMPACT_ATOMS: atom_id res chain seq x y z
N MET A 1 -17.86 -20.95 -2.78
CA MET A 1 -16.49 -21.31 -2.33
C MET A 1 -15.78 -20.04 -1.93
N ALA A 2 -15.03 -20.04 -0.83
CA ALA A 2 -14.22 -18.88 -0.45
C ALA A 2 -13.14 -18.68 -1.52
N GLY A 3 -13.04 -17.49 -2.09
CA GLY A 3 -12.02 -17.16 -3.09
C GLY A 3 -10.64 -17.02 -2.46
N THR A 4 -9.58 -17.20 -3.23
CA THR A 4 -8.20 -17.03 -2.76
C THR A 4 -7.91 -15.57 -2.43
N LEU A 5 -7.20 -15.29 -1.33
CA LEU A 5 -6.65 -13.97 -1.03
C LEU A 5 -5.14 -14.02 -1.26
N LEU A 6 -4.70 -13.32 -2.31
CA LEU A 6 -3.32 -13.30 -2.78
C LEU A 6 -2.78 -11.87 -2.66
N PHE A 7 -1.67 -11.70 -1.97
CA PHE A 7 -0.91 -10.46 -1.91
C PHE A 7 0.31 -10.55 -2.82
N ALA A 8 0.74 -9.44 -3.40
CA ALA A 8 1.94 -9.40 -4.22
C ALA A 8 2.74 -8.12 -3.98
N GLY A 9 4.02 -8.28 -3.65
CA GLY A 9 4.97 -7.20 -3.41
C GLY A 9 5.56 -6.67 -4.70
N ASP A 10 5.71 -5.39 -4.77
CA ASP A 10 6.57 -4.58 -5.65
C ASP A 10 6.85 -5.21 -7.03
N PRO A 11 5.86 -5.23 -7.95
CA PRO A 11 6.02 -5.87 -9.27
C PRO A 11 7.19 -5.33 -10.10
N HIS A 12 7.48 -4.01 -10.02
CA HIS A 12 8.54 -3.36 -10.80
C HIS A 12 8.58 -3.86 -12.24
N ARG A 13 7.45 -3.78 -12.95
CA ARG A 13 7.24 -4.24 -14.34
C ARG A 13 7.22 -5.76 -14.53
N ASN A 14 7.63 -6.55 -13.52
CA ASN A 14 7.69 -8.01 -13.62
C ASN A 14 6.44 -8.67 -13.02
N PHE A 15 5.38 -8.77 -13.77
CA PHE A 15 4.14 -9.43 -13.36
C PHE A 15 4.15 -10.96 -13.55
N ALA A 16 5.16 -11.52 -14.17
CA ALA A 16 5.17 -12.95 -14.52
C ALA A 16 5.06 -13.90 -13.31
N PRO A 17 5.74 -13.68 -12.16
CA PRO A 17 5.56 -14.55 -10.99
C PRO A 17 4.13 -14.48 -10.44
N ILE A 18 3.54 -13.28 -10.42
CA ILE A 18 2.19 -13.00 -9.92
C ILE A 18 1.16 -13.71 -10.81
N LEU A 19 1.27 -13.57 -12.13
CA LEU A 19 0.40 -14.25 -13.10
C LEU A 19 0.48 -15.77 -12.97
N ARG A 20 1.68 -16.33 -12.84
CA ARG A 20 1.84 -17.78 -12.60
C ARG A 20 1.11 -18.23 -11.34
N ALA A 21 1.21 -17.46 -10.24
CA ALA A 21 0.50 -17.77 -9.03
C ALA A 21 -1.02 -17.71 -9.23
N CYS A 22 -1.54 -16.63 -9.83
CA CYS A 22 -2.97 -16.48 -10.13
C CYS A 22 -3.50 -17.65 -10.97
N LEU A 23 -2.79 -18.04 -12.01
CA LEU A 23 -3.23 -19.10 -12.94
C LEU A 23 -3.09 -20.52 -12.37
N SER A 24 -2.36 -20.70 -11.26
CA SER A 24 -2.16 -22.00 -10.61
C SER A 24 -3.19 -22.31 -9.51
N MET A 25 -4.08 -21.40 -9.20
CA MET A 25 -5.05 -21.55 -8.09
C MET A 25 -6.43 -21.02 -8.45
N SER A 26 -7.44 -21.33 -7.62
CA SER A 26 -8.79 -20.81 -7.80
C SER A 26 -8.81 -19.30 -7.66
N PRO A 27 -9.56 -18.58 -8.52
CA PRO A 27 -9.60 -17.14 -8.50
C PRO A 27 -10.18 -16.57 -7.20
N GLY A 28 -9.83 -15.34 -6.91
CA GLY A 28 -10.25 -14.61 -5.73
C GLY A 28 -9.87 -13.14 -5.84
N VAL A 29 -9.17 -12.62 -4.84
CA VAL A 29 -8.71 -11.23 -4.83
C VAL A 29 -7.19 -11.20 -4.79
N LEU A 30 -6.60 -10.51 -5.79
CA LEU A 30 -5.19 -10.13 -5.84
C LEU A 30 -5.05 -8.71 -5.27
N VAL A 31 -4.18 -8.53 -4.29
CA VAL A 31 -3.84 -7.22 -3.71
C VAL A 31 -2.37 -6.90 -4.00
N LEU A 32 -2.13 -5.85 -4.79
CA LEU A 32 -0.80 -5.33 -5.10
C LEU A 32 -0.39 -4.29 -4.06
N LEU A 33 0.83 -4.40 -3.53
CA LEU A 33 1.33 -3.57 -2.43
C LEU A 33 2.07 -2.30 -2.87
N GLY A 34 1.84 -1.84 -4.10
CA GLY A 34 2.50 -0.68 -4.70
C GLY A 34 3.72 -1.03 -5.53
N ASP A 35 4.39 0.01 -6.01
CA ASP A 35 5.57 -0.08 -6.89
C ASP A 35 5.36 -1.01 -8.09
N CYS A 36 4.20 -0.88 -8.72
CA CYS A 36 3.86 -1.60 -9.94
C CYS A 36 4.75 -1.15 -11.11
N ASP A 37 5.09 0.16 -11.17
CA ASP A 37 5.89 0.77 -12.26
C ASP A 37 5.42 0.29 -13.64
N CYS A 38 4.12 0.37 -13.87
CA CYS A 38 3.46 -0.25 -15.02
C CYS A 38 3.88 0.36 -16.36
N PRO A 39 4.50 -0.40 -17.29
CA PRO A 39 4.86 0.08 -18.63
C PRO A 39 3.65 0.19 -19.59
N ALA A 40 2.50 -0.37 -19.19
CA ALA A 40 1.22 -0.36 -19.89
C ALA A 40 0.09 -0.38 -18.86
N PRO A 41 -1.17 -0.11 -19.24
CA PRO A 41 -2.31 -0.18 -18.33
C PRO A 41 -2.36 -1.46 -17.50
N LEU A 42 -2.49 -1.35 -16.19
CA LEU A 42 -2.47 -2.49 -15.24
C LEU A 42 -3.46 -3.60 -15.62
N PRO A 43 -4.71 -3.32 -16.07
CA PRO A 43 -5.61 -4.38 -16.54
C PRO A 43 -5.07 -5.16 -17.75
N ALA A 44 -4.32 -4.52 -18.64
CA ALA A 44 -3.73 -5.19 -19.79
C ALA A 44 -2.57 -6.11 -19.35
N LEU A 45 -1.76 -5.69 -18.38
CA LEU A 45 -0.67 -6.51 -17.82
C LEU A 45 -1.21 -7.72 -17.05
N LEU A 46 -2.37 -7.59 -16.41
CA LEU A 46 -3.02 -8.63 -15.61
C LEU A 46 -4.19 -9.32 -16.34
N ALA A 47 -4.36 -9.09 -17.65
CA ALA A 47 -5.48 -9.64 -18.42
C ALA A 47 -5.69 -11.14 -18.20
N PRO A 48 -4.65 -12.02 -18.23
CA PRO A 48 -4.86 -13.45 -18.01
C PRO A 48 -5.44 -13.78 -16.63
N ALA A 49 -5.07 -13.04 -15.58
CA ALA A 49 -5.62 -13.23 -14.24
C ALA A 49 -7.07 -12.72 -14.16
N ILE A 50 -7.34 -11.54 -14.73
CA ILE A 50 -8.69 -10.95 -14.74
C ILE A 50 -9.65 -11.85 -15.53
N GLU A 51 -9.25 -12.35 -16.68
CA GLU A 51 -10.03 -13.30 -17.50
C GLU A 51 -10.27 -14.64 -16.78
N ALA A 52 -9.34 -15.06 -15.93
CA ALA A 52 -9.52 -16.22 -15.06
C ALA A 52 -10.44 -15.96 -13.86
N GLY A 53 -10.93 -14.71 -13.68
CA GLY A 53 -11.89 -14.35 -12.64
C GLY A 53 -11.30 -13.71 -11.38
N TRP A 54 -10.03 -13.28 -11.41
CA TRP A 54 -9.43 -12.54 -10.29
C TRP A 54 -9.94 -11.10 -10.24
N ALA A 55 -10.34 -10.66 -9.05
CA ALA A 55 -10.53 -9.24 -8.77
C ALA A 55 -9.19 -8.64 -8.34
N VAL A 56 -8.82 -7.49 -8.91
CA VAL A 56 -7.56 -6.82 -8.59
C VAL A 56 -7.82 -5.64 -7.68
N ARG A 57 -7.01 -5.53 -6.62
CA ARG A 57 -6.90 -4.37 -5.74
C ARG A 57 -5.47 -3.93 -5.68
N TRP A 58 -5.24 -2.65 -5.44
CA TRP A 58 -3.89 -2.08 -5.36
C TRP A 58 -3.85 -0.91 -4.39
N ILE A 59 -2.67 -0.66 -3.85
CA ILE A 59 -2.29 0.60 -3.21
C ILE A 59 -1.13 1.21 -3.98
N LEU A 60 -0.94 2.53 -3.91
CA LEU A 60 0.21 3.19 -4.52
C LEU A 60 1.49 2.91 -3.73
N GLY A 61 2.60 2.71 -4.45
CA GLY A 61 3.96 2.84 -3.97
C GLY A 61 4.62 4.10 -4.54
N ASN A 62 5.89 4.33 -4.21
CA ASN A 62 6.59 5.53 -4.64
C ASN A 62 6.99 5.52 -6.13
N GLN A 63 7.18 4.37 -6.74
CA GLN A 63 7.46 4.28 -8.17
C GLN A 63 6.23 4.53 -9.05
N ASP A 64 5.04 4.30 -8.51
CA ASP A 64 3.79 4.55 -9.25
C ASP A 64 3.52 6.05 -9.48
N THR A 65 4.23 6.94 -8.77
CA THR A 65 4.15 8.39 -8.94
C THR A 65 5.41 9.01 -9.54
N ALA A 66 6.37 8.19 -9.97
CA ALA A 66 7.63 8.67 -10.56
C ALA A 66 7.42 9.35 -11.93
N THR A 67 6.42 8.92 -12.69
CA THR A 67 6.04 9.51 -13.98
C THR A 67 4.51 9.54 -14.12
N GLU A 68 4.00 10.46 -14.96
CA GLU A 68 2.57 10.50 -15.28
C GLU A 68 2.07 9.19 -15.89
N ALA A 69 2.88 8.58 -16.75
CA ALA A 69 2.52 7.31 -17.39
C ALA A 69 2.42 6.16 -16.35
N ALA A 70 3.34 6.08 -15.38
CA ALA A 70 3.27 5.08 -14.33
C ALA A 70 1.98 5.26 -13.49
N TYR A 71 1.66 6.50 -13.11
CA TYR A 71 0.44 6.80 -12.36
C TYR A 71 -0.83 6.48 -13.17
N ASP A 72 -0.90 6.91 -14.42
CA ASP A 72 -2.06 6.70 -15.27
C ASP A 72 -2.28 5.21 -15.59
N ASN A 73 -1.20 4.45 -15.72
CA ASN A 73 -1.27 3.01 -15.99
C ASN A 73 -1.77 2.20 -14.78
N VAL A 74 -1.71 2.74 -13.57
CA VAL A 74 -2.28 2.12 -12.36
C VAL A 74 -3.57 2.82 -11.97
N ALA A 75 -3.49 4.05 -11.45
CA ALA A 75 -4.61 4.77 -10.88
C ALA A 75 -5.64 5.23 -11.93
N GLY A 76 -5.17 5.62 -13.12
CA GLY A 76 -6.05 6.00 -14.24
C GLY A 76 -6.69 4.79 -14.92
N ALA A 77 -5.98 3.67 -15.00
CA ALA A 77 -6.42 2.50 -15.76
C ALA A 77 -7.32 1.53 -14.96
N LEU A 78 -7.25 1.53 -13.64
CA LEU A 78 -8.04 0.65 -12.76
C LEU A 78 -8.46 1.39 -11.47
N PRO A 79 -9.20 2.52 -11.58
CA PRO A 79 -9.56 3.32 -10.41
C PRO A 79 -10.45 2.56 -9.40
N GLU A 80 -11.28 1.63 -9.84
CA GLU A 80 -12.12 0.78 -8.97
C GLU A 80 -11.32 -0.26 -8.17
N GLY A 81 -10.06 -0.45 -8.53
CA GLY A 81 -9.12 -1.31 -7.81
C GLY A 81 -8.44 -0.63 -6.62
N ASP A 82 -8.55 0.70 -6.50
CA ASP A 82 -7.89 1.46 -5.44
C ASP A 82 -8.38 1.04 -4.06
N LEU A 83 -7.45 0.56 -3.24
CA LEU A 83 -7.67 0.22 -1.82
C LEU A 83 -7.12 1.32 -0.89
N GLY A 84 -6.57 2.39 -1.45
CA GLY A 84 -5.95 3.45 -0.66
C GLY A 84 -6.91 4.11 0.32
N VAL A 85 -6.54 4.10 1.61
CA VAL A 85 -7.29 4.69 2.74
C VAL A 85 -8.76 4.22 2.77
N SER A 86 -8.98 2.95 2.47
CA SER A 86 -10.30 2.31 2.46
C SER A 86 -10.25 0.89 3.04
N VAL A 87 -11.41 0.30 3.29
CA VAL A 87 -11.54 -1.07 3.80
C VAL A 87 -12.44 -1.88 2.88
N ILE A 88 -11.97 -3.05 2.47
CA ILE A 88 -12.79 -4.05 1.76
C ILE A 88 -12.97 -5.29 2.61
N THR A 89 -14.01 -6.08 2.29
CA THR A 89 -14.22 -7.39 2.92
C THR A 89 -14.09 -8.49 1.88
N VAL A 90 -13.19 -9.43 2.13
CA VAL A 90 -12.96 -10.61 1.29
C VAL A 90 -13.12 -11.85 2.15
N ASN A 91 -14.09 -12.71 1.85
CA ASN A 91 -14.36 -13.94 2.62
C ASN A 91 -14.53 -13.72 4.15
N GLY A 92 -15.12 -12.60 4.54
CA GLY A 92 -15.26 -12.22 5.96
C GLY A 92 -14.02 -11.59 6.60
N VAL A 93 -12.88 -11.51 5.88
CA VAL A 93 -11.68 -10.81 6.32
C VAL A 93 -11.75 -9.35 5.87
N ARG A 94 -11.63 -8.41 6.80
CA ARG A 94 -11.57 -6.98 6.51
C ARG A 94 -10.13 -6.56 6.27
N ILE A 95 -9.89 -5.92 5.12
CA ILE A 95 -8.55 -5.53 4.67
C ILE A 95 -8.54 -4.03 4.44
N ALA A 96 -7.67 -3.32 5.14
CA ALA A 96 -7.43 -1.89 4.98
C ALA A 96 -6.16 -1.63 4.17
N GLY A 97 -6.14 -0.56 3.36
CA GLY A 97 -4.97 -0.13 2.61
C GLY A 97 -4.39 1.20 3.09
N LEU A 98 -3.08 1.23 3.39
CA LEU A 98 -2.30 2.43 3.63
C LEU A 98 -1.31 2.61 2.48
N PRO A 99 -1.63 3.47 1.47
CA PRO A 99 -0.79 3.65 0.29
C PRO A 99 0.39 4.57 0.56
N GLY A 100 1.45 4.41 -0.23
CA GLY A 100 2.54 5.38 -0.35
C GLY A 100 3.59 5.31 0.73
N VAL A 101 4.33 6.41 0.86
CA VAL A 101 5.52 6.52 1.73
C VAL A 101 5.48 7.78 2.57
N PHE A 102 6.16 7.75 3.72
CA PHE A 102 6.38 8.95 4.52
C PHE A 102 7.41 9.86 3.86
N LYS A 103 7.11 11.15 3.78
CA LYS A 103 8.01 12.15 3.19
C LYS A 103 8.32 13.27 4.18
N PRO A 104 9.61 13.59 4.44
CA PRO A 104 10.00 14.61 5.42
C PRO A 104 9.41 16.00 5.18
N ARG A 105 9.01 16.32 3.94
CA ARG A 105 8.31 17.57 3.62
C ARG A 105 6.92 17.65 4.26
N VAL A 106 6.30 16.49 4.54
CA VAL A 106 4.93 16.38 5.10
C VAL A 106 4.97 15.78 6.50
N TRP A 107 5.42 14.53 6.58
CA TRP A 107 5.50 13.77 7.83
C TRP A 107 6.52 12.65 7.71
N TYR A 108 7.41 12.53 8.70
CA TYR A 108 8.42 11.47 8.75
C TYR A 108 8.57 10.96 10.20
N PRO A 109 7.67 10.07 10.67
CA PRO A 109 7.55 9.69 12.07
C PRO A 109 8.55 8.59 12.49
N ARG A 110 9.87 8.78 12.29
CA ARG A 110 10.87 7.82 12.76
C ARG A 110 11.35 8.17 14.16
N ALA A 111 11.39 7.13 15.02
CA ALA A 111 11.86 7.25 16.39
C ALA A 111 13.39 7.15 16.54
N ASP A 112 14.11 6.67 15.50
CA ASP A 112 15.57 6.50 15.48
C ASP A 112 16.37 7.79 15.12
N MET A 113 15.68 8.92 15.05
CA MET A 113 16.33 10.22 14.90
C MET A 113 16.98 10.66 16.22
N PRO A 114 18.15 11.31 16.19
CA PRO A 114 18.83 11.73 17.41
C PRO A 114 17.91 12.54 18.33
N GLY A 115 17.63 12.02 19.54
CA GLY A 115 16.84 12.68 20.57
C GLY A 115 15.45 12.10 20.83
N ASP A 116 15.12 10.89 20.36
CA ASP A 116 13.82 10.18 20.56
C ASP A 116 12.59 11.05 20.29
N ARG A 117 12.72 12.06 19.45
CA ARG A 117 11.62 12.94 19.05
C ARG A 117 11.09 12.45 17.71
N ILE A 118 9.88 11.92 17.75
CA ILE A 118 9.05 11.87 16.53
C ILE A 118 8.75 13.30 16.17
N ASP A 119 9.33 13.79 15.07
CA ASP A 119 9.00 15.13 14.58
C ASP A 119 7.50 15.18 14.27
N PRO A 120 6.79 16.20 14.80
CA PRO A 120 5.39 16.34 14.47
C PRO A 120 5.22 16.57 12.98
N PRO A 121 4.11 16.11 12.39
CA PRO A 121 3.84 16.35 10.99
C PRO A 121 3.81 17.85 10.68
N ARG A 122 4.43 18.25 9.58
CA ARG A 122 4.42 19.62 9.10
C ARG A 122 3.07 20.01 8.52
N PHE A 123 2.36 19.03 7.98
CA PHE A 123 1.00 19.20 7.44
C PHE A 123 0.13 18.03 7.86
N GLN A 124 -1.02 18.34 8.46
CA GLN A 124 -2.00 17.35 8.91
C GLN A 124 -2.80 16.80 7.72
N THR A 125 -3.09 17.64 6.73
CA THR A 125 -3.98 17.31 5.62
C THR A 125 -3.38 17.68 4.27
N ARG A 126 -3.84 17.01 3.22
CA ARG A 126 -3.53 17.37 1.82
C ARG A 126 -3.94 18.79 1.49
N ALA A 127 -5.08 19.21 2.00
CA ALA A 127 -5.58 20.58 1.81
C ALA A 127 -4.63 21.63 2.39
N ALA A 128 -4.13 21.41 3.61
CA ALA A 128 -3.16 22.32 4.24
C ALA A 128 -1.85 22.39 3.46
N PHE A 129 -1.38 21.26 2.93
CA PHE A 129 -0.18 21.22 2.09
C PHE A 129 -0.41 21.94 0.75
N LEU A 130 -1.51 21.65 0.07
CA LEU A 130 -1.89 22.29 -1.21
C LEU A 130 -1.95 23.82 -1.09
N ALA A 131 -2.45 24.34 0.02
CA ALA A 131 -2.57 25.78 0.25
C ALA A 131 -1.19 26.50 0.32
N THR A 132 -0.09 25.76 0.48
CA THR A 132 1.26 26.34 0.50
C THR A 132 1.96 26.31 -0.87
N LEU A 133 1.37 25.62 -1.84
CA LEU A 133 1.96 25.45 -3.16
C LEU A 133 1.58 26.61 -4.10
N ARG A 134 2.50 26.95 -5.00
CA ARG A 134 2.20 27.85 -6.10
C ARG A 134 1.31 27.15 -7.15
N PRO A 135 0.54 27.90 -7.95
CA PRO A 135 -0.33 27.31 -8.98
C PRO A 135 0.39 26.39 -9.97
N ASP A 136 1.66 26.69 -10.30
CA ASP A 136 2.49 25.92 -11.22
C ASP A 136 3.07 24.63 -10.61
N GLU A 137 2.98 24.46 -9.30
CA GLU A 137 3.36 23.22 -8.59
C GLU A 137 2.20 22.20 -8.54
N HIS A 138 0.98 22.61 -8.88
CA HIS A 138 -0.17 21.71 -8.90
C HIS A 138 -0.15 20.80 -10.13
N TRP A 139 -0.37 19.52 -9.93
CA TRP A 139 -0.55 18.58 -11.03
C TRP A 139 -2.03 18.19 -11.14
N ARG A 140 -2.63 18.45 -12.32
CA ARG A 140 -4.07 18.19 -12.60
C ARG A 140 -4.98 18.78 -11.51
N GLY A 141 -4.67 19.99 -11.06
CA GLY A 141 -5.45 20.71 -10.04
C GLY A 141 -5.37 20.15 -8.61
N GLY A 142 -4.47 19.22 -8.36
CA GLY A 142 -4.27 18.59 -7.05
C GLY A 142 -2.81 18.59 -6.60
N LEU A 143 -2.46 17.64 -5.77
CA LEU A 143 -1.07 17.45 -5.30
C LEU A 143 -0.11 17.30 -6.49
N PRO A 144 1.12 17.81 -6.38
CA PRO A 144 2.20 17.45 -7.31
C PRO A 144 2.27 15.93 -7.46
N LEU A 145 2.57 15.45 -8.67
CA LEU A 145 2.56 14.01 -8.97
C LEU A 145 3.34 13.19 -7.93
N TRP A 146 4.56 13.62 -7.63
CA TRP A 146 5.46 12.97 -6.67
C TRP A 146 5.03 13.11 -5.19
N HIS A 147 3.87 13.76 -4.92
CA HIS A 147 3.20 13.79 -3.62
C HIS A 147 1.89 12.99 -3.60
N ARG A 148 1.51 12.34 -4.69
CA ARG A 148 0.30 11.52 -4.75
C ARG A 148 0.41 10.24 -3.91
N ASP A 149 1.64 9.77 -3.70
CA ASP A 149 2.01 8.64 -2.83
C ASP A 149 2.43 9.07 -1.41
N THR A 150 2.24 10.32 -1.02
CA THR A 150 2.63 10.78 0.32
C THR A 150 1.58 10.38 1.35
N ILE A 151 2.04 9.74 2.43
CA ILE A 151 1.22 9.47 3.61
C ILE A 151 1.03 10.77 4.40
N PHE A 152 -0.22 11.12 4.68
CA PHE A 152 -0.61 12.24 5.55
C PHE A 152 -1.22 11.73 6.86
N PRO A 153 -1.16 12.51 7.95
CA PRO A 153 -1.85 12.14 9.20
C PRO A 153 -3.35 11.89 9.02
N GLU A 154 -4.02 12.62 8.14
CA GLU A 154 -5.45 12.41 7.83
C GLU A 154 -5.76 11.00 7.30
N ASP A 155 -4.77 10.28 6.71
CA ASP A 155 -4.94 8.88 6.27
C ASP A 155 -5.07 7.96 7.49
N PHE A 156 -4.26 8.23 8.51
CA PHE A 156 -4.33 7.52 9.79
C PHE A 156 -5.63 7.83 10.52
N GLU A 157 -6.06 9.09 10.56
CA GLU A 157 -7.33 9.50 11.18
C GLU A 157 -8.50 8.74 10.54
N ARG A 158 -8.59 8.72 9.20
CA ARG A 158 -9.65 8.01 8.48
C ARG A 158 -9.65 6.51 8.73
N LEU A 159 -8.47 5.87 8.72
CA LEU A 159 -8.38 4.43 8.98
C LEU A 159 -8.65 4.11 10.46
N SER A 160 -8.34 5.02 11.40
CA SER A 160 -8.58 4.82 12.84
C SER A 160 -10.06 4.74 13.21
N ASP A 161 -10.95 5.28 12.38
CA ASP A 161 -12.40 5.14 12.54
C ASP A 161 -12.93 3.75 12.14
N GLU A 162 -12.08 2.93 11.54
CA GLU A 162 -12.42 1.62 11.00
C GLU A 162 -11.94 0.46 11.90
N ARG A 163 -12.49 -0.74 11.65
CA ARG A 163 -11.98 -2.00 12.17
C ARG A 163 -11.59 -2.87 11.00
N PHE A 164 -10.43 -3.53 11.07
CA PHE A 164 -9.96 -4.44 10.04
C PHE A 164 -9.07 -5.55 10.63
N ASP A 165 -8.99 -6.67 9.92
CA ASP A 165 -8.20 -7.85 10.31
C ASP A 165 -6.77 -7.79 9.75
N VAL A 166 -6.62 -7.17 8.57
CA VAL A 166 -5.37 -7.05 7.83
C VAL A 166 -5.14 -5.60 7.43
N LEU A 167 -3.95 -5.08 7.73
CA LEU A 167 -3.45 -3.84 7.15
C LEU A 167 -2.49 -4.19 6.01
N VAL A 168 -2.77 -3.70 4.81
CA VAL A 168 -1.77 -3.66 3.74
C VAL A 168 -1.18 -2.26 3.66
N SER A 169 0.15 -2.17 3.62
CA SER A 169 0.87 -0.90 3.49
C SER A 169 1.99 -1.02 2.48
N HIS A 170 2.37 0.10 1.84
CA HIS A 170 3.59 0.09 1.06
C HIS A 170 4.79 0.19 2.01
N GLU A 171 4.79 1.14 2.94
CA GLU A 171 5.81 1.26 4.00
C GLU A 171 5.78 0.11 5.00
N ALA A 172 6.95 -0.21 5.56
CA ALA A 172 7.12 -1.24 6.55
C ALA A 172 6.75 -0.80 7.98
N PRO A 173 6.21 -1.70 8.81
CA PRO A 173 6.08 -1.52 10.26
C PRO A 173 7.44 -1.62 10.97
N SER A 174 7.48 -1.41 12.30
CA SER A 174 8.71 -1.37 13.11
C SER A 174 9.55 -2.63 13.09
N SER A 175 9.02 -3.76 12.64
CA SER A 175 9.77 -5.01 12.48
C SER A 175 10.86 -4.96 11.41
N HIS A 176 10.82 -3.97 10.53
CA HIS A 176 11.87 -3.70 9.56
C HIS A 176 12.81 -2.59 10.07
N ALA A 177 14.12 -2.69 9.79
CA ALA A 177 15.13 -1.71 10.26
C ALA A 177 14.84 -0.27 9.81
N HIS A 178 14.13 -0.08 8.70
CA HIS A 178 13.69 1.23 8.19
C HIS A 178 12.18 1.45 8.32
N GLY A 179 11.50 0.65 9.15
CA GLY A 179 10.05 0.72 9.32
C GLY A 179 9.60 1.78 10.32
N PHE A 180 8.31 1.90 10.50
CA PHE A 180 7.66 2.97 11.26
C PHE A 180 6.70 2.41 12.31
N ALA A 181 6.95 2.68 13.58
CA ALA A 181 6.15 2.21 14.71
C ALA A 181 4.69 2.76 14.67
N VAL A 182 4.47 3.89 14.03
CA VAL A 182 3.10 4.43 13.88
C VAL A 182 2.18 3.51 13.06
N ILE A 183 2.75 2.67 12.17
CA ILE A 183 1.99 1.65 11.43
C ILE A 183 1.54 0.54 12.36
N ASP A 184 2.38 0.15 13.32
CA ASP A 184 2.04 -0.85 14.37
C ASP A 184 0.88 -0.34 15.23
N GLU A 185 0.93 0.94 15.60
CA GLU A 185 -0.08 1.60 16.43
C GLU A 185 -1.42 1.69 15.70
N LEU A 186 -1.42 2.07 14.42
CA LEU A 186 -2.62 2.06 13.59
C LEU A 186 -3.24 0.67 13.53
N ALA A 187 -2.44 -0.34 13.16
CA ALA A 187 -2.89 -1.73 13.07
C ALA A 187 -3.48 -2.23 14.40
N ARG A 188 -2.79 -1.95 15.52
CA ARG A 188 -3.25 -2.30 16.87
C ARG A 188 -4.56 -1.60 17.23
N GLY A 189 -4.65 -0.30 16.99
CA GLY A 189 -5.82 0.53 17.32
C GLY A 189 -7.08 0.08 16.58
N CYS A 190 -6.92 -0.42 15.35
CA CYS A 190 -8.02 -0.88 14.50
C CYS A 190 -8.32 -2.39 14.64
N GLY A 191 -7.54 -3.13 15.44
CA GLY A 191 -7.77 -4.55 15.72
C GLY A 191 -7.18 -5.51 14.70
N ALA A 192 -6.23 -5.04 13.86
CA ALA A 192 -5.54 -5.91 12.91
C ALA A 192 -4.71 -6.98 13.60
N ARG A 193 -4.64 -8.15 12.97
CA ARG A 193 -3.84 -9.30 13.40
C ARG A 193 -2.70 -9.61 12.45
N LEU A 194 -2.66 -8.91 11.31
CA LEU A 194 -1.67 -9.07 10.27
C LEU A 194 -1.39 -7.74 9.58
N ILE A 195 -0.11 -7.46 9.36
CA ILE A 195 0.36 -6.41 8.44
C ILE A 195 1.07 -7.10 7.28
N VAL A 196 0.74 -6.73 6.04
CA VAL A 196 1.43 -7.17 4.82
C VAL A 196 1.97 -5.93 4.11
N HIS A 197 3.28 -5.90 3.83
CA HIS A 197 3.89 -4.71 3.25
C HIS A 197 4.91 -5.03 2.14
N GLY A 198 5.23 -4.03 1.30
CA GLY A 198 6.23 -4.05 0.25
C GLY A 198 7.43 -3.15 0.54
N HIS A 199 7.85 -2.35 -0.44
CA HIS A 199 8.82 -1.26 -0.44
C HIS A 199 10.28 -1.66 -0.25
N HIS A 200 10.60 -2.50 0.72
CA HIS A 200 11.99 -2.85 1.05
C HIS A 200 12.52 -4.09 0.33
N HIS A 201 11.71 -4.69 -0.53
CA HIS A 201 12.05 -5.85 -1.35
C HIS A 201 12.59 -7.05 -0.56
N GLN A 202 12.20 -7.17 0.71
CA GLN A 202 12.64 -8.25 1.61
C GLN A 202 11.47 -9.17 1.95
N SER A 203 11.66 -10.46 1.64
CA SER A 203 10.74 -11.51 2.07
C SER A 203 11.06 -11.93 3.50
N TYR A 204 10.19 -11.60 4.45
CA TYR A 204 10.35 -12.02 5.84
C TYR A 204 9.00 -12.16 6.54
N ALA A 205 9.01 -12.85 7.69
CA ALA A 205 7.91 -12.91 8.63
C ALA A 205 8.40 -12.50 10.01
N ALA A 206 7.59 -11.75 10.73
CA ALA A 206 7.86 -11.33 12.10
C ALA A 206 6.57 -11.32 12.92
N THR A 207 6.71 -11.15 14.21
CA THR A 207 5.60 -10.86 15.12
C THR A 207 6.03 -9.68 15.99
N LEU A 208 5.21 -8.64 16.01
CA LEU A 208 5.44 -7.45 16.83
C LEU A 208 5.22 -7.78 18.31
N GLU A 209 5.73 -6.96 19.21
CA GLU A 209 5.56 -7.14 20.66
C GLU A 209 4.08 -7.21 21.08
N ASN A 210 3.21 -6.52 20.35
CA ASN A 210 1.77 -6.53 20.58
C ASN A 210 1.04 -7.77 20.01
N GLY A 211 1.77 -8.73 19.44
CA GLY A 211 1.26 -9.99 18.89
C GLY A 211 0.78 -9.91 17.43
N ILE A 212 0.83 -8.75 16.78
CA ILE A 212 0.47 -8.61 15.37
C ILE A 212 1.54 -9.29 14.50
N ARG A 213 1.11 -10.17 13.60
CA ARG A 213 2.00 -10.81 12.62
C ARG A 213 2.34 -9.83 11.51
N VAL A 214 3.56 -9.94 10.99
CA VAL A 214 4.03 -9.15 9.86
C VAL A 214 4.51 -10.06 8.75
N ARG A 215 4.17 -9.72 7.52
CA ARG A 215 4.69 -10.33 6.30
C ARG A 215 5.23 -9.24 5.38
N GLY A 216 6.56 -9.12 5.27
CA GLY A 216 7.22 -8.35 4.22
C GLY A 216 7.33 -9.19 2.95
N LEU A 217 7.03 -8.61 1.79
CA LEU A 217 7.12 -9.27 0.50
C LEU A 217 8.28 -8.71 -0.32
N GLY A 218 8.99 -9.60 -1.01
CA GLY A 218 10.04 -9.28 -1.96
C GLY A 218 9.49 -8.83 -3.32
N ILE A 219 10.42 -8.50 -4.24
CA ILE A 219 10.08 -8.09 -5.61
C ILE A 219 9.25 -9.18 -6.30
N SER A 220 8.10 -8.79 -6.83
CA SER A 220 7.17 -9.67 -7.57
C SER A 220 6.77 -10.93 -6.78
N GLU A 221 6.93 -10.93 -5.47
CA GLU A 221 6.64 -12.10 -4.63
C GLU A 221 5.12 -12.23 -4.42
N PRO A 222 4.50 -13.32 -4.88
CA PRO A 222 3.13 -13.66 -4.52
C PRO A 222 3.10 -14.40 -3.18
N TRP A 223 2.15 -14.03 -2.30
CA TRP A 223 1.92 -14.71 -1.03
C TRP A 223 0.42 -14.91 -0.78
N VAL A 224 0.03 -16.16 -0.54
CA VAL A 224 -1.35 -16.53 -0.24
C VAL A 224 -1.55 -16.51 1.28
N MET A 225 -2.57 -15.79 1.72
CA MET A 225 -2.99 -15.85 3.11
C MET A 225 -3.74 -17.17 3.35
N ALA A 226 -3.17 -18.02 4.22
CA ALA A 226 -3.88 -19.20 4.70
C ALA A 226 -5.10 -18.79 5.51
N GLY A 227 -6.23 -19.43 5.26
CA GLY A 227 -7.49 -19.23 5.96
C GLY A 227 -7.45 -19.64 7.44
#